data_deab19ce118016c0e0cb5738311e69ab
#
_entry.id   deab19ce118016c0e0cb5738311e69ab
#
_cell.length_a   1.000
_cell.length_b   1.000
_cell.length_c   1.000
_cell.angle_alpha   90.00
_cell.angle_beta   90.00
_cell.angle_gamma   90.00
#
_symmetry.space_group_name_H-M   'P 1'
#
loop_
_entity.id
_entity.type
_entity.pdbx_description
1 polymer ?
#
loop_
_entity_poly.entity_id
_entity_poly.type
_entity_poly.pdbx_seq_one_letter_code
_entity_poly.pdbx_strand_id
1 'polypeptide(L)'
;GILDNIRISQVSDRQLSMLNTRVGAEVDNNDGQLSITLSTLRDTVDFINQRKLDELEGEQMMFQGNVQGEFPVNSLPTPMELILKIGAQVLFVKNDKEKRWVNGTLGTITGVDEEGYNYITILLENGLEFDVEREVWSNMRYTFDETEKKIVEEEIGTYTQFPIRLAWAITVHKSQGLTFSNVKIDFTGGVFAAGQTYVALSRCKSLEGISLNLPIRRGDIFVNRAVVDFARNYNDNAVIQSALSQSKADQQYHDAIEAFDKGDMQSALDNFFLAIHSRYDIEKPIAKRYLRKKLSIVNTLQNKVAQLQQEADTQRKALMKFATEYVVMGKECESEGMKDAAIRNYEKALELCPDHTVAKRRLKKLKK
;
A
#
# COMPACT_ATOMS: atom_id res chain seq x y z
N GLY A 1 28.26 -14.25 -6.90
CA GLY A 1 28.36 -15.71 -6.72
C GLY A 1 27.59 -16.50 -7.78
N ILE A 2 27.55 -17.85 -7.65
CA ILE A 2 26.84 -18.71 -8.64
C ILE A 2 25.36 -18.35 -8.73
N LEU A 3 24.70 -18.15 -7.61
CA LEU A 3 23.28 -17.80 -7.55
C LEU A 3 22.97 -16.47 -8.26
N ASP A 4 23.88 -15.48 -8.17
CA ASP A 4 23.68 -14.20 -8.87
C ASP A 4 23.68 -14.39 -10.39
N ASN A 5 24.57 -15.25 -10.89
CA ASN A 5 24.63 -15.57 -12.32
C ASN A 5 23.43 -16.41 -12.79
N ILE A 6 22.92 -17.32 -11.95
CA ILE A 6 21.67 -18.07 -12.23
C ILE A 6 20.50 -17.10 -12.32
N ARG A 7 20.41 -16.14 -11.41
CA ARG A 7 19.32 -15.15 -11.34
C ARG A 7 19.18 -14.31 -12.61
N ILE A 8 20.30 -14.10 -13.35
CA ILE A 8 20.31 -13.34 -14.61
C ILE A 8 20.56 -14.22 -15.84
N SER A 9 20.54 -15.56 -15.68
CA SER A 9 20.81 -16.54 -16.73
C SER A 9 22.20 -16.40 -17.41
N GLN A 10 23.24 -16.05 -16.63
CA GLN A 10 24.64 -15.86 -17.08
C GLN A 10 25.59 -16.86 -16.42
N VAL A 11 25.19 -18.12 -16.31
CA VAL A 11 26.01 -19.18 -15.71
C VAL A 11 27.08 -19.67 -16.68
N SER A 12 28.32 -19.75 -16.21
CA SER A 12 29.43 -20.36 -16.96
C SER A 12 29.38 -21.89 -16.86
N ASP A 13 30.00 -22.57 -17.82
CA ASP A 13 30.11 -24.04 -17.81
C ASP A 13 30.82 -24.56 -16.56
N ARG A 14 31.85 -23.84 -16.07
CA ARG A 14 32.54 -24.16 -14.82
C ARG A 14 31.59 -24.10 -13.61
N GLN A 15 30.72 -23.09 -13.54
CA GLN A 15 29.74 -22.96 -12.45
C GLN A 15 28.68 -24.05 -12.53
N LEU A 16 28.23 -24.38 -13.74
CA LEU A 16 27.28 -25.46 -13.97
C LEU A 16 27.86 -26.83 -13.59
N SER A 17 29.13 -27.08 -13.97
CA SER A 17 29.84 -28.29 -13.56
C SER A 17 29.99 -28.38 -12.04
N MET A 18 30.28 -27.26 -11.38
CA MET A 18 30.38 -27.21 -9.91
C MET A 18 29.03 -27.54 -9.22
N LEU A 19 27.91 -27.01 -9.73
CA LEU A 19 26.57 -27.39 -9.21
C LEU A 19 26.29 -28.88 -9.42
N ASN A 20 26.64 -29.41 -10.60
CA ASN A 20 26.40 -30.79 -10.96
C ASN A 20 27.29 -31.81 -10.23
N THR A 21 28.32 -31.37 -9.49
CA THR A 21 29.04 -32.26 -8.54
C THR A 21 28.10 -32.72 -7.40
N ARG A 22 26.99 -32.07 -7.21
CA ARG A 22 25.99 -32.40 -6.19
C ARG A 22 24.93 -33.42 -6.66
N VAL A 23 25.06 -33.93 -7.88
CA VAL A 23 24.15 -34.99 -8.38
C VAL A 23 24.41 -36.29 -7.61
N GLY A 24 23.36 -36.83 -6.98
CA GLY A 24 23.43 -38.02 -6.15
C GLY A 24 24.24 -37.87 -4.86
N ALA A 25 24.61 -36.63 -4.50
CA ALA A 25 25.33 -36.40 -3.26
C ALA A 25 24.42 -36.74 -2.06
N GLU A 26 24.96 -37.48 -1.11
CA GLU A 26 24.26 -37.70 0.15
C GLU A 26 24.29 -36.41 0.96
N VAL A 27 23.13 -36.03 1.45
CA VAL A 27 22.96 -34.89 2.35
C VAL A 27 22.81 -35.51 3.73
N ASP A 28 23.92 -35.52 4.46
CA ASP A 28 24.00 -36.24 5.74
C ASP A 28 23.09 -35.66 6.78
N ASN A 29 22.25 -36.50 7.37
CA ASN A 29 21.48 -36.24 8.58
C ASN A 29 22.34 -36.40 9.87
N ASN A 30 23.66 -36.23 9.77
CA ASN A 30 24.60 -36.63 10.85
C ASN A 30 24.48 -35.81 12.12
N ASP A 31 23.77 -34.68 12.15
CA ASP A 31 23.62 -33.82 13.33
C ASP A 31 22.14 -33.59 13.73
N GLY A 32 21.25 -34.52 13.41
CA GLY A 32 19.80 -34.34 13.68
C GLY A 32 19.14 -33.33 12.74
N GLN A 33 19.84 -32.87 11.71
CA GLN A 33 19.29 -31.98 10.74
C GLN A 33 18.43 -32.73 9.72
N LEU A 34 17.18 -32.25 9.55
CA LEU A 34 16.22 -32.85 8.65
C LEU A 34 16.53 -32.44 7.19
N SER A 35 16.24 -33.33 6.27
CA SER A 35 16.32 -33.02 4.83
C SER A 35 14.94 -32.88 4.22
N ILE A 36 14.80 -31.94 3.29
CA ILE A 36 13.54 -31.71 2.58
C ILE A 36 13.76 -31.84 1.07
N THR A 37 12.81 -32.46 0.38
CA THR A 37 12.80 -32.55 -1.08
C THR A 37 12.03 -31.40 -1.69
N LEU A 38 12.64 -30.67 -2.63
CA LEU A 38 11.98 -29.64 -3.42
C LEU A 38 11.69 -30.18 -4.82
N SER A 39 10.41 -30.26 -5.21
CA SER A 39 10.01 -30.69 -6.54
C SER A 39 9.27 -29.60 -7.29
N THR A 40 9.36 -29.62 -8.62
CA THR A 40 8.60 -28.72 -9.49
C THR A 40 7.12 -29.15 -9.61
N LEU A 41 6.82 -30.44 -9.39
CA LEU A 41 5.48 -31.03 -9.52
C LEU A 41 4.83 -31.27 -8.15
N ARG A 42 3.54 -30.93 -8.05
CA ARG A 42 2.74 -31.17 -6.85
C ARG A 42 2.52 -32.66 -6.60
N ASP A 43 2.20 -33.40 -7.66
CA ASP A 43 1.91 -34.84 -7.54
C ASP A 43 3.11 -35.63 -7.01
N THR A 44 4.32 -35.25 -7.41
CA THR A 44 5.56 -35.82 -6.87
C THR A 44 5.71 -35.55 -5.36
N VAL A 45 5.40 -34.32 -4.94
CA VAL A 45 5.43 -33.93 -3.52
C VAL A 45 4.41 -34.72 -2.71
N ASP A 46 3.18 -34.81 -3.19
CA ASP A 46 2.10 -35.53 -2.52
C ASP A 46 2.43 -37.02 -2.44
N PHE A 47 2.99 -37.63 -3.50
CA PHE A 47 3.45 -39.02 -3.52
C PHE A 47 4.59 -39.28 -2.51
N ILE A 48 5.60 -38.41 -2.45
CA ILE A 48 6.72 -38.58 -1.51
C ILE A 48 6.21 -38.50 -0.06
N ASN A 49 5.40 -37.51 0.24
CA ASN A 49 4.86 -37.32 1.58
C ASN A 49 3.96 -38.48 2.00
N GLN A 50 3.07 -38.92 1.12
CA GLN A 50 2.19 -40.06 1.42
C GLN A 50 2.99 -41.36 1.64
N ARG A 51 3.91 -41.68 0.72
CA ARG A 51 4.76 -42.86 0.84
C ARG A 51 5.57 -42.87 2.14
N LYS A 52 6.16 -41.71 2.50
CA LYS A 52 6.91 -41.57 3.72
C LYS A 52 6.04 -41.69 4.97
N LEU A 53 4.82 -41.21 4.94
CA LEU A 53 3.85 -41.35 6.00
C LEU A 53 3.43 -42.85 6.17
N ASP A 54 3.24 -43.54 5.04
CA ASP A 54 2.87 -44.96 5.04
C ASP A 54 4.01 -45.87 5.52
N GLU A 55 5.28 -45.51 5.26
CA GLU A 55 6.47 -46.19 5.75
C GLU A 55 6.63 -46.13 7.27
N LEU A 56 6.01 -45.12 7.95
CA LEU A 56 6.06 -45.02 9.41
C LEU A 56 5.14 -46.08 10.06
N GLU A 57 5.64 -46.71 11.11
CA GLU A 57 4.83 -47.54 11.98
C GLU A 57 3.87 -46.70 12.84
N GLY A 58 2.83 -47.31 13.37
CA GLY A 58 1.87 -46.67 14.25
C GLY A 58 0.57 -46.23 13.58
N GLU A 59 -0.35 -45.78 14.41
CA GLU A 59 -1.71 -45.42 14.01
C GLU A 59 -1.74 -44.07 13.32
N GLN A 60 -2.57 -43.99 12.28
CA GLN A 60 -2.86 -42.75 11.58
C GLN A 60 -3.86 -41.90 12.35
N MET A 61 -3.54 -40.64 12.63
CA MET A 61 -4.39 -39.69 13.31
C MET A 61 -4.86 -38.66 12.30
N MET A 62 -6.15 -38.33 12.30
CA MET A 62 -6.74 -37.35 11.40
C MET A 62 -7.25 -36.16 12.23
N PHE A 63 -6.78 -34.97 11.86
CA PHE A 63 -7.16 -33.71 12.48
C PHE A 63 -7.97 -32.88 11.51
N GLN A 64 -9.26 -32.73 11.81
CA GLN A 64 -10.19 -31.95 10.97
C GLN A 64 -10.01 -30.46 11.23
N GLY A 65 -9.82 -29.67 10.14
CA GLY A 65 -9.85 -28.22 10.18
C GLY A 65 -11.27 -27.69 10.29
N ASN A 66 -11.42 -26.48 10.81
CA ASN A 66 -12.71 -25.83 10.95
C ASN A 66 -12.72 -24.50 10.20
N VAL A 67 -13.71 -24.30 9.33
CA VAL A 67 -13.96 -23.05 8.60
C VAL A 67 -15.22 -22.40 9.16
N GLN A 68 -15.14 -21.10 9.45
CA GLN A 68 -16.29 -20.28 9.81
C GLN A 68 -16.36 -19.08 8.84
N GLY A 69 -17.55 -18.77 8.34
CA GLY A 69 -17.74 -17.71 7.35
C GLY A 69 -17.16 -18.04 5.97
N GLU A 70 -16.64 -17.04 5.27
CA GLU A 70 -16.10 -17.17 3.92
C GLU A 70 -14.57 -17.41 3.96
N PHE A 71 -14.14 -18.64 3.71
CA PHE A 71 -12.72 -18.97 3.55
C PHE A 71 -12.53 -19.91 2.35
N PRO A 72 -11.93 -19.45 1.23
CA PRO A 72 -11.80 -20.26 0.02
C PRO A 72 -10.92 -21.50 0.26
N VAL A 73 -11.40 -22.67 -0.14
CA VAL A 73 -10.68 -23.95 0.04
C VAL A 73 -9.27 -23.94 -0.58
N ASN A 74 -9.14 -23.27 -1.72
CA ASN A 74 -7.85 -23.15 -2.43
C ASN A 74 -6.82 -22.24 -1.69
N SER A 75 -7.27 -21.46 -0.71
CA SER A 75 -6.45 -20.54 0.08
C SER A 75 -6.09 -21.09 1.46
N LEU A 76 -6.53 -22.31 1.77
CA LEU A 76 -6.23 -22.94 3.06
C LEU A 76 -4.71 -23.09 3.28
N PRO A 77 -4.18 -22.54 4.37
CA PRO A 77 -2.74 -22.62 4.67
C PRO A 77 -2.29 -24.04 4.99
N THR A 78 -3.17 -24.88 5.54
CA THR A 78 -2.95 -26.30 5.83
C THR A 78 -4.09 -27.15 5.25
N PRO A 79 -3.93 -28.47 5.07
CA PRO A 79 -5.03 -29.33 4.62
C PRO A 79 -6.21 -29.29 5.58
N MET A 80 -7.44 -29.35 5.02
CA MET A 80 -8.65 -29.49 5.82
C MET A 80 -8.62 -30.77 6.65
N GLU A 81 -8.19 -31.85 6.04
CA GLU A 81 -7.93 -33.14 6.70
C GLU A 81 -6.42 -33.30 6.81
N LEU A 82 -5.89 -33.08 8.00
CA LEU A 82 -4.47 -33.21 8.28
C LEU A 82 -4.23 -34.59 8.87
N ILE A 83 -3.61 -35.48 8.08
CA ILE A 83 -3.30 -36.86 8.46
C ILE A 83 -1.84 -36.94 8.87
N LEU A 84 -1.59 -37.42 10.07
CA LEU A 84 -0.27 -37.49 10.69
C LEU A 84 -0.04 -38.83 11.40
N LYS A 85 1.23 -39.15 11.66
CA LYS A 85 1.68 -40.23 12.57
C LYS A 85 2.79 -39.71 13.48
N ILE A 86 3.02 -40.34 14.61
CA ILE A 86 4.22 -40.11 15.40
C ILE A 86 5.43 -40.48 14.54
N GLY A 87 6.49 -39.67 14.60
CA GLY A 87 7.67 -39.77 13.74
C GLY A 87 7.54 -39.02 12.41
N ALA A 88 6.39 -38.44 12.09
CA ALA A 88 6.21 -37.69 10.83
C ALA A 88 7.00 -36.38 10.84
N GLN A 89 7.71 -36.14 9.73
CA GLN A 89 8.40 -34.88 9.49
C GLN A 89 7.41 -33.83 9.04
N VAL A 90 7.42 -32.69 9.72
CA VAL A 90 6.50 -31.58 9.47
C VAL A 90 7.24 -30.25 9.29
N LEU A 91 6.55 -29.31 8.69
CA LEU A 91 6.99 -27.93 8.49
C LEU A 91 5.94 -26.98 9.06
N PHE A 92 6.37 -26.02 9.85
CA PHE A 92 5.51 -24.93 10.33
C PHE A 92 5.17 -23.98 9.21
N VAL A 93 3.90 -23.60 9.09
CA VAL A 93 3.39 -22.69 8.06
C VAL A 93 2.98 -21.32 8.60
N LYS A 94 3.25 -21.08 9.88
CA LYS A 94 2.98 -19.82 10.58
C LYS A 94 4.06 -19.53 11.60
N ASN A 95 4.41 -18.25 11.78
CA ASN A 95 5.31 -17.83 12.84
C ASN A 95 4.61 -17.97 14.19
N ASP A 96 5.32 -18.45 15.19
CA ASP A 96 4.84 -18.49 16.56
C ASP A 96 4.85 -17.09 17.20
N LYS A 97 3.85 -16.80 18.02
CA LYS A 97 3.73 -15.52 18.75
C LYS A 97 4.83 -15.33 19.78
N GLU A 98 5.27 -16.44 20.41
CA GLU A 98 6.35 -16.47 21.41
C GLU A 98 7.73 -16.66 20.78
N LYS A 99 7.80 -16.71 19.43
CA LYS A 99 9.05 -16.89 18.66
C LYS A 99 9.77 -18.23 18.91
N ARG A 100 9.04 -19.28 19.32
CA ARG A 100 9.59 -20.64 19.50
C ARG A 100 10.00 -21.24 18.14
N TRP A 101 9.24 -20.95 17.08
CA TRP A 101 9.52 -21.30 15.69
C TRP A 101 9.08 -20.21 14.71
N VAL A 102 9.56 -20.32 13.50
CA VAL A 102 9.15 -19.46 12.37
C VAL A 102 8.56 -20.30 11.25
N ASN A 103 7.84 -19.65 10.33
CA ASN A 103 7.38 -20.29 9.12
C ASN A 103 8.57 -20.90 8.35
N GLY A 104 8.48 -22.19 8.05
CA GLY A 104 9.56 -22.94 7.40
C GLY A 104 10.43 -23.76 8.36
N THR A 105 10.26 -23.62 9.66
CA THR A 105 10.95 -24.50 10.64
C THR A 105 10.50 -25.94 10.46
N LEU A 106 11.46 -26.87 10.38
CA LEU A 106 11.22 -28.31 10.33
C LEU A 106 11.19 -28.92 11.75
N GLY A 107 10.41 -29.97 11.90
CA GLY A 107 10.37 -30.76 13.13
C GLY A 107 9.83 -32.16 12.89
N THR A 108 9.91 -32.99 13.91
CA THR A 108 9.39 -34.35 13.92
C THR A 108 8.35 -34.48 15.01
N ILE A 109 7.22 -35.09 14.72
CA ILE A 109 6.16 -35.34 15.71
C ILE A 109 6.64 -36.41 16.68
N THR A 110 6.65 -36.10 17.98
CA THR A 110 7.07 -36.99 19.04
C THR A 110 5.91 -37.45 19.91
N GLY A 111 4.82 -36.68 19.96
CA GLY A 111 3.64 -37.02 20.73
C GLY A 111 2.39 -36.31 20.28
N VAL A 112 1.25 -36.73 20.77
CA VAL A 112 -0.06 -36.12 20.58
C VAL A 112 -0.85 -36.24 21.88
N ASP A 113 -1.60 -35.23 22.25
CA ASP A 113 -2.55 -35.28 23.36
C ASP A 113 -3.67 -36.30 23.04
N GLU A 114 -3.67 -37.43 23.77
CA GLU A 114 -4.60 -38.57 23.56
C GLU A 114 -6.01 -38.26 24.08
N GLU A 115 -6.14 -37.38 25.08
CA GLU A 115 -7.42 -37.12 25.77
C GLU A 115 -8.34 -36.15 24.98
N GLY A 116 -7.77 -35.26 24.13
CA GLY A 116 -8.57 -34.27 23.45
C GLY A 116 -8.03 -33.75 22.11
N TYR A 117 -6.87 -34.25 21.69
CA TYR A 117 -6.18 -33.75 20.48
C TYR A 117 -6.00 -32.23 20.47
N ASN A 118 -5.71 -31.64 21.64
CA ASN A 118 -5.58 -30.20 21.83
C ASN A 118 -4.23 -29.68 21.34
N TYR A 119 -3.17 -30.51 21.49
CA TYR A 119 -1.83 -30.16 21.04
C TYR A 119 -1.12 -31.36 20.41
N ILE A 120 -0.11 -31.06 19.63
CA ILE A 120 0.84 -32.02 19.03
C ILE A 120 2.23 -31.62 19.50
N THR A 121 2.96 -32.58 20.07
CA THR A 121 4.33 -32.33 20.52
C THR A 121 5.31 -32.55 19.37
N ILE A 122 6.16 -31.56 19.11
CA ILE A 122 7.07 -31.52 17.98
C ILE A 122 8.49 -31.21 18.45
N LEU A 123 9.41 -32.09 18.09
CA LEU A 123 10.85 -31.91 18.27
C LEU A 123 11.43 -31.15 17.07
N LEU A 124 12.04 -30.01 17.33
CA LEU A 124 12.71 -29.20 16.32
C LEU A 124 14.16 -29.65 16.08
N GLU A 125 14.76 -29.20 14.94
CA GLU A 125 16.17 -29.49 14.59
C GLU A 125 17.19 -29.01 15.64
N ASN A 126 16.83 -28.02 16.47
CA ASN A 126 17.68 -27.51 17.54
C ASN A 126 17.61 -28.36 18.84
N GLY A 127 16.88 -29.46 18.82
CA GLY A 127 16.68 -30.35 19.95
C GLY A 127 15.66 -29.88 20.98
N LEU A 128 14.98 -28.77 20.73
CA LEU A 128 13.89 -28.31 21.61
C LEU A 128 12.56 -28.94 21.19
N GLU A 129 11.76 -29.27 22.17
CA GLU A 129 10.45 -29.86 21.98
C GLU A 129 9.35 -28.91 22.47
N PHE A 130 8.27 -28.83 21.71
CA PHE A 130 7.17 -27.90 22.00
C PHE A 130 5.82 -28.54 21.73
N ASP A 131 4.86 -28.21 22.57
CA ASP A 131 3.44 -28.49 22.35
C ASP A 131 2.86 -27.40 21.44
N VAL A 132 2.31 -27.84 20.33
CA VAL A 132 1.76 -26.98 19.26
C VAL A 132 0.26 -27.12 19.29
N GLU A 133 -0.41 -26.00 19.47
CA GLU A 133 -1.87 -25.91 19.47
C GLU A 133 -2.39 -25.50 18.07
N ARG A 134 -3.72 -25.56 17.91
CA ARG A 134 -4.38 -25.08 16.70
C ARG A 134 -4.26 -23.56 16.59
N GLU A 135 -4.05 -23.08 15.39
CA GLU A 135 -3.98 -21.65 15.05
C GLU A 135 -5.15 -21.24 14.18
N VAL A 136 -5.52 -19.96 14.31
CA VAL A 136 -6.59 -19.33 13.52
C VAL A 136 -5.99 -18.45 12.45
N TRP A 137 -6.50 -18.56 11.22
CA TRP A 137 -6.23 -17.65 10.11
C TRP A 137 -7.51 -16.90 9.74
N SER A 138 -7.41 -15.59 9.60
CA SER A 138 -8.53 -14.73 9.22
C SER A 138 -8.47 -14.41 7.74
N ASN A 139 -9.62 -14.49 7.07
CA ASN A 139 -9.80 -13.99 5.71
C ASN A 139 -10.35 -12.57 5.82
N MET A 140 -9.53 -11.60 5.37
CA MET A 140 -9.87 -10.16 5.46
C MET A 140 -10.35 -9.65 4.12
N ARG A 141 -11.46 -8.91 4.12
CA ARG A 141 -11.93 -8.11 2.99
C ARG A 141 -11.52 -6.67 3.20
N TYR A 142 -10.93 -6.07 2.17
CA TYR A 142 -10.54 -4.66 2.18
C TYR A 142 -11.55 -3.86 1.38
N THR A 143 -12.24 -2.90 2.01
CA THR A 143 -13.17 -1.98 1.38
C THR A 143 -12.69 -0.55 1.57
N PHE A 144 -12.88 0.30 0.53
CA PHE A 144 -12.57 1.71 0.66
C PHE A 144 -13.79 2.45 1.19
N ASP A 145 -13.66 3.09 2.35
CA ASP A 145 -14.68 3.98 2.91
C ASP A 145 -14.53 5.38 2.27
N GLU A 146 -15.50 5.75 1.45
CA GLU A 146 -15.50 7.04 0.76
C GLU A 146 -15.68 8.23 1.71
N THR A 147 -16.31 8.03 2.87
CA THR A 147 -16.59 9.08 3.87
C THR A 147 -15.32 9.42 4.65
N GLU A 148 -14.64 8.40 5.17
CA GLU A 148 -13.42 8.56 5.95
C GLU A 148 -12.15 8.52 5.10
N LYS A 149 -12.27 8.25 3.78
CA LYS A 149 -11.17 8.13 2.80
C LYS A 149 -10.06 7.19 3.25
N LYS A 150 -10.45 6.10 3.89
CA LYS A 150 -9.52 5.07 4.38
C LYS A 150 -9.94 3.67 3.92
N ILE A 151 -8.97 2.76 3.91
CA ILE A 151 -9.24 1.33 3.72
C ILE A 151 -9.72 0.77 5.06
N VAL A 152 -10.87 0.12 5.05
CA VAL A 152 -11.44 -0.60 6.20
C VAL A 152 -11.23 -2.09 6.00
N GLU A 153 -10.78 -2.77 7.04
CA GLU A 153 -10.57 -4.21 7.09
C GLU A 153 -11.76 -4.86 7.78
N GLU A 154 -12.35 -5.86 7.12
CA GLU A 154 -13.46 -6.66 7.65
C GLU A 154 -13.07 -8.14 7.62
N GLU A 155 -13.14 -8.82 8.77
CA GLU A 155 -12.97 -10.26 8.84
C GLU A 155 -14.25 -10.95 8.32
N ILE A 156 -14.13 -11.63 7.17
CA ILE A 156 -15.26 -12.30 6.53
C ILE A 156 -15.32 -13.79 6.79
N GLY A 157 -14.24 -14.35 7.34
CA GLY A 157 -14.17 -15.75 7.71
C GLY A 157 -12.88 -16.14 8.38
N THR A 158 -12.89 -17.28 9.05
CA THR A 158 -11.73 -17.84 9.73
C THR A 158 -11.52 -19.31 9.38
N TYR A 159 -10.29 -19.74 9.46
CA TYR A 159 -9.88 -21.13 9.37
C TYR A 159 -9.03 -21.52 10.57
N THR A 160 -9.36 -22.63 11.22
CA THR A 160 -8.67 -23.13 12.41
C THR A 160 -8.10 -24.51 12.14
N GLN A 161 -6.80 -24.72 12.32
CA GLN A 161 -6.10 -26.00 12.20
C GLN A 161 -4.72 -25.90 12.85
N PHE A 162 -4.02 -27.03 13.04
CA PHE A 162 -2.61 -27.04 13.41
C PHE A 162 -1.76 -26.35 12.35
N PRO A 163 -0.79 -25.48 12.75
CA PRO A 163 0.02 -24.68 11.81
C PRO A 163 1.16 -25.49 11.18
N ILE A 164 0.92 -26.74 10.82
CA ILE A 164 1.91 -27.67 10.28
C ILE A 164 1.43 -28.40 9.04
N ARG A 165 2.37 -28.90 8.24
CA ARG A 165 2.15 -29.80 7.10
C ARG A 165 3.21 -30.88 7.08
N LEU A 166 2.90 -32.04 6.47
CA LEU A 166 3.93 -33.01 6.10
C LEU A 166 5.01 -32.35 5.23
N ALA A 167 6.26 -32.65 5.50
CA ALA A 167 7.38 -31.94 4.91
C ALA A 167 8.62 -32.79 4.58
N TRP A 168 8.43 -34.04 4.18
CA TRP A 168 9.52 -34.75 3.48
C TRP A 168 9.73 -34.17 2.08
N ALA A 169 8.66 -33.63 1.47
CA ALA A 169 8.74 -32.87 0.23
C ALA A 169 7.79 -31.67 0.23
N ILE A 170 8.20 -30.60 -0.48
CA ILE A 170 7.35 -29.45 -0.80
C ILE A 170 7.64 -28.98 -2.23
N THR A 171 6.71 -28.21 -2.82
CA THR A 171 6.98 -27.64 -4.14
C THR A 171 7.95 -26.48 -4.04
N VAL A 172 8.75 -26.27 -5.12
CA VAL A 172 9.68 -25.12 -5.22
C VAL A 172 8.95 -23.80 -4.96
N HIS A 173 7.71 -23.62 -5.44
CA HIS A 173 6.92 -22.41 -5.18
C HIS A 173 6.61 -22.20 -3.70
N LYS A 174 6.22 -23.26 -2.98
CA LYS A 174 5.91 -23.16 -1.55
C LYS A 174 7.16 -23.00 -0.68
N SER A 175 8.35 -23.28 -1.23
CA SER A 175 9.62 -23.05 -0.53
C SER A 175 10.12 -21.61 -0.62
N GLN A 176 9.45 -20.72 -1.38
CA GLN A 176 9.85 -19.33 -1.49
C GLN A 176 9.86 -18.63 -0.13
N GLY A 177 10.94 -17.92 0.18
CA GLY A 177 11.15 -17.25 1.48
C GLY A 177 11.65 -18.18 2.60
N LEU A 178 11.65 -19.50 2.41
CA LEU A 178 12.15 -20.46 3.39
C LEU A 178 13.64 -20.72 3.17
N THR A 179 14.31 -21.23 4.21
CA THR A 179 15.72 -21.59 4.16
C THR A 179 15.96 -22.87 4.95
N PHE A 180 16.67 -23.82 4.36
CA PHE A 180 16.92 -25.14 4.94
C PHE A 180 18.43 -25.43 5.00
N SER A 181 18.83 -26.31 5.89
CA SER A 181 20.21 -26.79 5.97
C SER A 181 20.49 -27.84 4.90
N ASN A 182 19.55 -28.79 4.71
CA ASN A 182 19.68 -29.91 3.79
C ASN A 182 18.51 -29.96 2.81
N VAL A 183 18.80 -29.91 1.51
CA VAL A 183 17.81 -29.86 0.45
C VAL A 183 18.11 -30.88 -0.64
N LYS A 184 17.15 -31.74 -0.97
CA LYS A 184 17.17 -32.58 -2.17
C LYS A 184 16.33 -31.90 -3.25
N ILE A 185 16.91 -31.62 -4.41
CA ILE A 185 16.22 -30.91 -5.50
C ILE A 185 15.89 -31.95 -6.59
N ASP A 186 14.59 -32.10 -6.83
CA ASP A 186 14.06 -33.00 -7.87
C ASP A 186 13.47 -32.20 -9.02
N PHE A 187 14.20 -32.18 -10.13
CA PHE A 187 13.76 -31.61 -11.38
C PHE A 187 13.27 -32.64 -12.41
N THR A 188 12.91 -33.86 -11.98
CA THR A 188 12.41 -34.93 -12.88
C THR A 188 11.21 -34.47 -13.70
N GLY A 189 10.35 -33.63 -13.17
CA GLY A 189 9.24 -33.02 -13.87
C GLY A 189 9.58 -31.87 -14.81
N GLY A 190 10.90 -31.57 -14.99
CA GLY A 190 11.38 -30.41 -15.75
C GLY A 190 11.21 -29.09 -15.00
N VAL A 191 11.90 -28.06 -15.52
CA VAL A 191 11.77 -26.67 -15.07
C VAL A 191 10.87 -25.95 -16.07
N PHE A 192 9.70 -25.48 -15.66
CA PHE A 192 8.70 -24.89 -16.55
C PHE A 192 8.41 -23.41 -16.27
N ALA A 193 8.88 -22.90 -15.13
CA ALA A 193 8.69 -21.50 -14.75
C ALA A 193 10.03 -20.77 -14.69
N ALA A 194 10.06 -19.54 -15.21
CA ALA A 194 11.24 -18.69 -15.16
C ALA A 194 11.69 -18.42 -13.71
N GLY A 195 12.99 -18.59 -13.45
CA GLY A 195 13.60 -18.41 -12.12
C GLY A 195 13.41 -19.59 -11.16
N GLN A 196 12.72 -20.67 -11.54
CA GLN A 196 12.42 -21.81 -10.67
C GLN A 196 13.69 -22.52 -10.17
N THR A 197 14.69 -22.67 -11.04
CA THR A 197 16.02 -23.21 -10.67
C THR A 197 16.72 -22.32 -9.62
N TYR A 198 16.68 -21.00 -9.81
CA TYR A 198 17.22 -20.06 -8.83
C TYR A 198 16.52 -20.19 -7.46
N VAL A 199 15.18 -20.25 -7.46
CA VAL A 199 14.42 -20.40 -6.23
C VAL A 199 14.82 -21.67 -5.50
N ALA A 200 14.86 -22.83 -6.18
CA ALA A 200 15.21 -24.11 -5.57
C ALA A 200 16.62 -24.08 -4.95
N LEU A 201 17.63 -23.66 -5.73
CA LEU A 201 19.02 -23.62 -5.26
C LEU A 201 19.26 -22.63 -4.13
N SER A 202 18.53 -21.51 -4.14
CA SER A 202 18.64 -20.48 -3.11
C SER A 202 17.94 -20.85 -1.78
N ARG A 203 17.27 -22.01 -1.70
CA ARG A 203 16.66 -22.48 -0.45
C ARG A 203 17.65 -23.10 0.51
N CYS A 204 18.82 -23.50 0.04
CA CYS A 204 19.85 -24.10 0.89
C CYS A 204 20.87 -23.07 1.37
N LYS A 205 21.31 -23.22 2.61
CA LYS A 205 22.33 -22.34 3.24
C LYS A 205 23.69 -22.46 2.59
N SER A 206 24.08 -23.64 2.12
CA SER A 206 25.38 -23.95 1.54
C SER A 206 25.26 -24.87 0.33
N LEU A 207 26.33 -24.96 -0.46
CA LEU A 207 26.38 -25.89 -1.60
C LEU A 207 26.44 -27.35 -1.11
N GLU A 208 27.10 -27.60 0.00
CA GLU A 208 27.29 -28.91 0.61
C GLU A 208 25.95 -29.52 1.07
N GLY A 209 25.00 -28.68 1.49
CA GLY A 209 23.66 -29.10 1.88
C GLY A 209 22.72 -29.38 0.70
N ILE A 210 23.18 -29.22 -0.55
CA ILE A 210 22.38 -29.53 -1.73
C ILE A 210 22.64 -30.94 -2.24
N SER A 211 21.60 -31.68 -2.57
CA SER A 211 21.61 -32.89 -3.37
C SER A 211 20.73 -32.68 -4.60
N LEU A 212 21.20 -33.05 -5.78
CA LEU A 212 20.45 -32.98 -7.02
C LEU A 212 20.04 -34.40 -7.48
N ASN A 213 18.79 -34.59 -7.82
CA ASN A 213 18.32 -35.85 -8.38
C ASN A 213 18.79 -36.04 -9.85
N LEU A 214 18.83 -34.94 -10.60
CA LEU A 214 19.27 -34.88 -11.99
C LEU A 214 20.25 -33.72 -12.21
N PRO A 215 21.19 -33.83 -13.17
CA PRO A 215 22.08 -32.73 -13.51
C PRO A 215 21.27 -31.54 -14.07
N ILE A 216 21.59 -30.36 -13.60
CA ILE A 216 21.03 -29.11 -14.13
C ILE A 216 21.66 -28.83 -15.48
N ARG A 217 20.82 -28.61 -16.48
CA ARG A 217 21.22 -28.23 -17.83
C ARG A 217 21.12 -26.73 -18.03
N ARG A 218 21.80 -26.18 -19.00
CA ARG A 218 21.74 -24.76 -19.35
C ARG A 218 20.30 -24.31 -19.69
N GLY A 219 19.49 -25.18 -20.30
CA GLY A 219 18.08 -24.94 -20.60
C GLY A 219 17.17 -24.87 -19.38
N ASP A 220 17.60 -25.41 -18.23
CA ASP A 220 16.84 -25.36 -16.98
C ASP A 220 17.05 -24.03 -16.24
N ILE A 221 17.98 -23.19 -16.75
CA ILE A 221 18.30 -21.86 -16.16
C ILE A 221 17.80 -20.79 -17.14
N PHE A 222 16.57 -20.37 -16.96
CA PHE A 222 16.00 -19.28 -17.73
C PHE A 222 15.21 -18.32 -16.82
N VAL A 223 15.12 -17.06 -17.26
CA VAL A 223 14.53 -15.96 -16.49
C VAL A 223 13.62 -15.12 -17.36
N ASN A 224 12.68 -14.44 -16.76
CA ASN A 224 11.85 -13.48 -17.47
C ASN A 224 12.68 -12.23 -17.80
N ARG A 225 12.80 -11.92 -19.10
CA ARG A 225 13.62 -10.81 -19.59
C ARG A 225 13.16 -9.45 -19.07
N ALA A 226 11.84 -9.25 -18.94
CA ALA A 226 11.28 -8.03 -18.37
C ALA A 226 11.70 -7.80 -16.91
N VAL A 227 11.80 -8.89 -16.13
CA VAL A 227 12.30 -8.82 -14.74
C VAL A 227 13.79 -8.47 -14.69
N VAL A 228 14.59 -9.03 -15.61
CA VAL A 228 16.03 -8.71 -15.70
C VAL A 228 16.22 -7.24 -16.09
N ASP A 229 15.48 -6.76 -17.07
CA ASP A 229 15.56 -5.37 -17.53
C ASP A 229 15.09 -4.39 -16.44
N PHE A 230 14.03 -4.72 -15.71
CA PHE A 230 13.62 -3.97 -14.52
C PHE A 230 14.70 -3.96 -13.44
N ALA A 231 15.31 -5.12 -13.16
CA ALA A 231 16.35 -5.26 -12.14
C ALA A 231 17.64 -4.49 -12.45
N ARG A 232 17.95 -4.21 -13.73
CA ARG A 232 19.10 -3.37 -14.11
C ARG A 232 18.99 -1.94 -13.58
N ASN A 233 17.77 -1.43 -13.49
CA ASN A 233 17.49 -0.08 -13.00
C ASN A 233 17.09 -0.07 -11.51
N TYR A 234 17.16 -1.23 -10.85
CA TYR A 234 16.84 -1.35 -9.42
C TYR A 234 17.88 -0.62 -8.58
N ASN A 235 17.43 0.29 -7.72
CA ASN A 235 18.27 1.18 -6.91
C ASN A 235 19.18 2.13 -7.73
N ASP A 236 18.85 2.42 -8.99
CA ASP A 236 19.51 3.48 -9.73
C ASP A 236 19.18 4.84 -9.08
N ASN A 237 20.22 5.46 -8.50
CA ASN A 237 20.07 6.74 -7.81
C ASN A 237 19.55 7.85 -8.73
N ALA A 238 19.89 7.85 -10.02
CA ALA A 238 19.42 8.85 -10.96
C ALA A 238 17.90 8.71 -11.20
N VAL A 239 17.41 7.46 -11.36
CA VAL A 239 15.98 7.16 -11.49
C VAL A 239 15.22 7.54 -10.21
N ILE A 240 15.77 7.18 -9.04
CA ILE A 240 15.17 7.51 -7.74
C ILE A 240 15.10 9.02 -7.55
N GLN A 241 16.18 9.77 -7.77
CA GLN A 241 16.20 11.22 -7.63
C GLN A 241 15.27 11.92 -8.63
N SER A 242 15.17 11.41 -9.85
CA SER A 242 14.22 11.91 -10.84
C SER A 242 12.78 11.68 -10.38
N ALA A 243 12.43 10.49 -9.86
CA ALA A 243 11.11 10.19 -9.35
C ALA A 243 10.74 11.04 -8.11
N LEU A 244 11.69 11.22 -7.18
CA LEU A 244 11.52 12.08 -6.01
C LEU A 244 11.31 13.55 -6.39
N SER A 245 12.09 14.07 -7.34
CA SER A 245 11.89 15.43 -7.87
C SER A 245 10.52 15.60 -8.51
N GLN A 246 10.05 14.61 -9.28
CA GLN A 246 8.73 14.63 -9.90
C GLN A 246 7.62 14.63 -8.84
N SER A 247 7.71 13.75 -7.84
CA SER A 247 6.74 13.66 -6.75
C SER A 247 6.70 14.95 -5.92
N LYS A 248 7.86 15.55 -5.62
CA LYS A 248 7.97 16.83 -4.93
C LYS A 248 7.32 17.96 -5.72
N ALA A 249 7.53 18.01 -7.04
CA ALA A 249 6.90 19.00 -7.91
C ALA A 249 5.37 18.83 -7.93
N ASP A 250 4.87 17.57 -7.99
CA ASP A 250 3.43 17.30 -7.98
C ASP A 250 2.79 17.79 -6.67
N GLN A 251 3.43 17.54 -5.53
CA GLN A 251 2.97 18.04 -4.24
C GLN A 251 2.93 19.59 -4.21
N GLN A 252 3.99 20.24 -4.66
CA GLN A 252 4.08 21.69 -4.72
C GLN A 252 3.02 22.30 -5.64
N TYR A 253 2.70 21.67 -6.79
CA TYR A 253 1.58 22.09 -7.64
C TYR A 253 0.24 21.92 -6.94
N HIS A 254 0.05 20.84 -6.19
CA HIS A 254 -1.15 20.61 -5.40
C HIS A 254 -1.33 21.69 -4.33
N ASP A 255 -0.27 21.98 -3.57
CA ASP A 255 -0.26 23.01 -2.52
C ASP A 255 -0.53 24.41 -3.11
N ALA A 256 0.01 24.71 -4.30
CA ALA A 256 -0.28 25.94 -5.02
C ALA A 256 -1.76 26.05 -5.41
N ILE A 257 -2.38 24.94 -5.84
CA ILE A 257 -3.80 24.90 -6.19
C ILE A 257 -4.66 25.14 -4.95
N GLU A 258 -4.37 24.44 -3.86
CA GLU A 258 -5.12 24.60 -2.60
C GLU A 258 -5.03 26.03 -2.06
N ALA A 259 -3.82 26.61 -2.03
CA ALA A 259 -3.62 27.99 -1.60
C ALA A 259 -4.40 28.97 -2.47
N PHE A 260 -4.38 28.79 -3.80
CA PHE A 260 -5.17 29.61 -4.71
C PHE A 260 -6.68 29.51 -4.43
N ASP A 261 -7.20 28.30 -4.22
CA ASP A 261 -8.63 28.09 -3.97
C ASP A 261 -9.07 28.66 -2.59
N LYS A 262 -8.16 28.73 -1.63
CA LYS A 262 -8.34 29.42 -0.33
C LYS A 262 -8.18 30.94 -0.39
N GLY A 263 -7.73 31.50 -1.52
CA GLY A 263 -7.48 32.92 -1.71
C GLY A 263 -6.13 33.42 -1.21
N ASP A 264 -5.26 32.51 -0.75
CA ASP A 264 -3.88 32.83 -0.35
C ASP A 264 -2.97 32.89 -1.58
N MET A 265 -2.96 34.05 -2.23
CA MET A 265 -2.22 34.26 -3.48
C MET A 265 -0.70 34.22 -3.28
N GLN A 266 -0.20 34.61 -2.11
CA GLN A 266 1.24 34.59 -1.84
C GLN A 266 1.74 33.13 -1.76
N SER A 267 1.13 32.32 -0.93
CA SER A 267 1.47 30.87 -0.83
C SER A 267 1.24 30.14 -2.16
N ALA A 268 0.20 30.47 -2.90
CA ALA A 268 -0.06 29.90 -4.21
C ALA A 268 1.09 30.19 -5.19
N LEU A 269 1.59 31.44 -5.22
CA LEU A 269 2.68 31.86 -6.09
C LEU A 269 4.00 31.21 -5.69
N ASP A 270 4.32 31.19 -4.39
CA ASP A 270 5.56 30.64 -3.86
C ASP A 270 5.65 29.11 -4.14
N ASN A 271 4.59 28.36 -3.87
CA ASN A 271 4.53 26.94 -4.19
C ASN A 271 4.59 26.66 -5.69
N PHE A 272 3.96 27.51 -6.51
CA PHE A 272 4.03 27.39 -7.96
C PHE A 272 5.45 27.59 -8.49
N PHE A 273 6.20 28.59 -7.99
CA PHE A 273 7.60 28.77 -8.36
C PHE A 273 8.49 27.63 -7.90
N LEU A 274 8.29 27.10 -6.70
CA LEU A 274 9.01 25.92 -6.22
C LEU A 274 8.76 24.69 -7.11
N ALA A 275 7.51 24.48 -7.54
CA ALA A 275 7.14 23.40 -8.43
C ALA A 275 7.81 23.53 -9.80
N ILE A 276 7.81 24.72 -10.39
CA ILE A 276 8.50 24.99 -11.67
C ILE A 276 10.02 24.76 -11.54
N HIS A 277 10.61 25.14 -10.42
CA HIS A 277 12.04 24.93 -10.18
C HIS A 277 12.39 23.43 -10.07
N SER A 278 11.51 22.65 -9.49
CA SER A 278 11.67 21.19 -9.35
C SER A 278 11.42 20.45 -10.67
N ARG A 279 10.44 20.90 -11.46
CA ARG A 279 10.06 20.30 -12.75
C ARG A 279 9.42 21.36 -13.64
N TYR A 280 10.05 21.67 -14.76
CA TYR A 280 9.56 22.68 -15.69
C TYR A 280 8.42 22.14 -16.56
N ASP A 281 7.20 22.20 -16.03
CA ASP A 281 5.97 21.70 -16.66
C ASP A 281 5.09 22.77 -17.29
N ILE A 282 5.45 24.05 -17.17
CA ILE A 282 4.62 25.19 -17.64
C ILE A 282 4.31 25.12 -19.13
N GLU A 283 5.18 24.51 -19.92
CA GLU A 283 5.01 24.30 -21.35
C GLU A 283 3.99 23.19 -21.70
N LYS A 284 3.66 22.31 -20.77
CA LYS A 284 2.71 21.22 -21.02
C LYS A 284 1.30 21.75 -21.28
N PRO A 285 0.56 21.18 -22.26
CA PRO A 285 -0.80 21.64 -22.61
C PRO A 285 -1.76 21.63 -21.43
N ILE A 286 -1.64 20.67 -20.51
CA ILE A 286 -2.47 20.56 -19.29
C ILE A 286 -2.20 21.74 -18.36
N ALA A 287 -0.94 22.08 -18.08
CA ALA A 287 -0.55 23.20 -17.23
C ALA A 287 -1.03 24.54 -17.84
N LYS A 288 -0.81 24.75 -19.14
CA LYS A 288 -1.31 25.94 -19.86
C LYS A 288 -2.84 26.07 -19.80
N ARG A 289 -3.57 24.96 -19.96
CA ARG A 289 -5.05 24.96 -19.87
C ARG A 289 -5.52 25.29 -18.46
N TYR A 290 -4.88 24.72 -17.45
CA TYR A 290 -5.20 25.00 -16.06
C TYR A 290 -4.97 26.47 -15.71
N LEU A 291 -3.79 27.03 -16.02
CA LEU A 291 -3.47 28.44 -15.79
C LEU A 291 -4.45 29.36 -16.47
N ARG A 292 -4.79 29.11 -17.75
CA ARG A 292 -5.81 29.89 -18.48
C ARG A 292 -7.17 29.90 -17.80
N LYS A 293 -7.60 28.72 -17.28
CA LYS A 293 -8.86 28.59 -16.53
C LYS A 293 -8.85 29.43 -15.26
N LYS A 294 -7.76 29.37 -14.46
CA LYS A 294 -7.63 30.17 -13.22
C LYS A 294 -7.56 31.67 -13.51
N LEU A 295 -6.80 32.09 -14.52
CA LEU A 295 -6.78 33.48 -14.96
C LEU A 295 -8.15 33.98 -15.43
N SER A 296 -8.91 33.16 -16.16
CA SER A 296 -10.28 33.50 -16.58
C SER A 296 -11.19 33.72 -15.37
N ILE A 297 -11.09 32.93 -14.31
CA ILE A 297 -11.86 33.12 -13.08
C ILE A 297 -11.51 34.45 -12.42
N VAL A 298 -10.21 34.77 -12.28
CA VAL A 298 -9.73 36.03 -11.69
C VAL A 298 -10.27 37.24 -12.50
N ASN A 299 -10.16 37.20 -13.82
CA ASN A 299 -10.67 38.26 -14.69
C ASN A 299 -12.20 38.44 -14.55
N THR A 300 -12.95 37.34 -14.46
CA THR A 300 -14.41 37.41 -14.27
C THR A 300 -14.76 38.07 -12.93
N LEU A 301 -14.03 37.71 -11.86
CA LEU A 301 -14.23 38.31 -10.52
C LEU A 301 -13.87 39.81 -10.53
N GLN A 302 -12.76 40.18 -11.14
CA GLN A 302 -12.36 41.58 -11.26
C GLN A 302 -13.41 42.43 -12.03
N ASN A 303 -13.93 41.92 -13.16
CA ASN A 303 -14.98 42.55 -13.90
C ASN A 303 -16.26 42.73 -13.07
N LYS A 304 -16.62 41.70 -12.28
CA LYS A 304 -17.80 41.77 -11.40
C LYS A 304 -17.61 42.78 -10.27
N VAL A 305 -16.42 42.87 -9.68
CA VAL A 305 -16.08 43.87 -8.66
C VAL A 305 -16.20 45.29 -9.28
N ALA A 306 -15.64 45.50 -10.46
CA ALA A 306 -15.73 46.79 -11.15
C ALA A 306 -17.19 47.20 -11.45
N GLN A 307 -18.00 46.23 -11.90
CA GLN A 307 -19.44 46.45 -12.13
C GLN A 307 -20.17 46.83 -10.84
N LEU A 308 -19.95 46.09 -9.73
CA LEU A 308 -20.57 46.37 -8.45
C LEU A 308 -20.15 47.74 -7.90
N GLN A 309 -18.89 48.16 -8.09
CA GLN A 309 -18.40 49.48 -7.73
C GLN A 309 -19.13 50.56 -8.52
N GLN A 310 -19.29 50.37 -9.84
CA GLN A 310 -20.03 51.30 -10.70
C GLN A 310 -21.51 51.41 -10.29
N GLU A 311 -22.15 50.31 -9.98
CA GLU A 311 -23.53 50.27 -9.49
C GLU A 311 -23.65 51.01 -8.16
N ALA A 312 -22.74 50.73 -7.19
CA ALA A 312 -22.70 51.43 -5.92
C ALA A 312 -22.48 52.94 -6.05
N ASP A 313 -21.58 53.37 -6.94
CA ASP A 313 -21.37 54.78 -7.21
C ASP A 313 -22.60 55.46 -7.85
N THR A 314 -23.27 54.76 -8.74
CA THR A 314 -24.54 55.22 -9.35
C THR A 314 -25.65 55.39 -8.32
N GLN A 315 -25.82 54.42 -7.46
CA GLN A 315 -26.77 54.47 -6.32
C GLN A 315 -26.43 55.62 -5.36
N ARG A 316 -25.13 55.77 -5.01
CA ARG A 316 -24.66 56.85 -4.13
C ARG A 316 -24.97 58.24 -4.75
N LYS A 317 -24.76 58.43 -6.05
CA LYS A 317 -25.08 59.66 -6.77
C LYS A 317 -26.60 59.94 -6.74
N ALA A 318 -27.42 58.91 -6.95
CA ALA A 318 -28.87 59.05 -6.89
C ALA A 318 -29.36 59.45 -5.49
N LEU A 319 -28.84 58.77 -4.45
CA LEU A 319 -29.17 59.11 -3.06
C LEU A 319 -28.72 60.52 -2.68
N MET A 320 -27.57 60.97 -3.16
CA MET A 320 -27.06 62.32 -2.96
C MET A 320 -27.97 63.37 -3.62
N LYS A 321 -28.51 63.07 -4.83
CA LYS A 321 -29.47 63.93 -5.52
C LYS A 321 -30.74 64.08 -4.72
N PHE A 322 -31.38 62.96 -4.27
CA PHE A 322 -32.56 62.99 -3.44
C PHE A 322 -32.33 63.70 -2.11
N ALA A 323 -31.20 63.46 -1.45
CA ALA A 323 -30.82 64.17 -0.23
C ALA A 323 -30.72 65.69 -0.46
N THR A 324 -30.22 66.13 -1.62
CA THR A 324 -30.13 67.52 -1.98
C THR A 324 -31.52 68.14 -2.18
N GLU A 325 -32.47 67.41 -2.80
CA GLU A 325 -33.85 67.84 -2.94
C GLU A 325 -34.52 68.05 -1.57
N TYR A 326 -34.32 67.11 -0.61
CA TYR A 326 -34.82 67.33 0.78
C TYR A 326 -34.16 68.54 1.45
N VAL A 327 -32.88 68.83 1.15
CA VAL A 327 -32.22 70.07 1.66
C VAL A 327 -32.83 71.33 1.08
N VAL A 328 -33.25 71.32 -0.19
CA VAL A 328 -33.97 72.46 -0.81
C VAL A 328 -35.31 72.68 -0.11
N MET A 329 -36.11 71.61 0.01
CA MET A 329 -37.40 71.67 0.73
C MET A 329 -37.22 72.16 2.17
N GLY A 330 -36.19 71.68 2.86
CA GLY A 330 -35.85 72.13 4.20
C GLY A 330 -35.53 73.63 4.27
N LYS A 331 -34.87 74.19 3.26
CA LYS A 331 -34.58 75.65 3.19
C LYS A 331 -35.85 76.46 2.93
N GLU A 332 -36.72 75.98 2.06
CA GLU A 332 -38.02 76.60 1.81
C GLU A 332 -38.86 76.67 3.08
N CYS A 333 -39.00 75.52 3.80
CA CYS A 333 -39.66 75.51 5.10
C CYS A 333 -39.05 76.46 6.13
N GLU A 334 -37.72 76.62 6.15
CA GLU A 334 -37.05 77.64 7.00
C GLU A 334 -37.48 79.07 6.62
N SER A 335 -37.56 79.39 5.32
CA SER A 335 -37.93 80.73 4.86
C SER A 335 -39.40 81.06 5.18
N GLU A 336 -40.27 80.07 5.30
CA GLU A 336 -41.68 80.20 5.64
C GLU A 336 -41.92 80.09 7.15
N GLY A 337 -40.89 79.98 7.96
CA GLY A 337 -40.99 79.92 9.40
C GLY A 337 -41.41 78.57 10.00
N MET A 338 -41.51 77.53 9.17
CA MET A 338 -41.95 76.19 9.55
C MET A 338 -40.79 75.34 10.09
N LYS A 339 -40.33 75.64 11.31
CA LYS A 339 -39.10 75.09 11.90
C LYS A 339 -39.14 73.54 11.96
N ASP A 340 -40.24 72.95 12.43
CA ASP A 340 -40.32 71.45 12.61
C ASP A 340 -40.36 70.75 11.27
N ALA A 341 -40.94 71.29 10.22
CA ALA A 341 -40.95 70.75 8.89
C ALA A 341 -39.53 70.82 8.27
N ALA A 342 -38.81 71.92 8.50
CA ALA A 342 -37.43 72.05 8.07
C ALA A 342 -36.50 71.03 8.71
N ILE A 343 -36.63 70.78 10.02
CA ILE A 343 -35.88 69.76 10.77
C ILE A 343 -36.10 68.37 10.14
N ARG A 344 -37.37 67.99 9.92
CA ARG A 344 -37.70 66.68 9.33
C ARG A 344 -37.08 66.50 7.91
N ASN A 345 -37.13 67.51 7.11
CA ASN A 345 -36.51 67.46 5.80
C ASN A 345 -34.99 67.32 5.86
N TYR A 346 -34.29 68.00 6.78
CA TYR A 346 -32.84 67.86 6.92
C TYR A 346 -32.48 66.48 7.52
N GLU A 347 -33.30 65.97 8.45
CA GLU A 347 -33.12 64.60 8.96
C GLU A 347 -33.25 63.57 7.85
N LYS A 348 -34.29 63.70 7.02
CA LYS A 348 -34.50 62.82 5.86
C LYS A 348 -33.36 62.88 4.85
N ALA A 349 -32.79 64.09 4.60
CA ALA A 349 -31.64 64.25 3.76
C ALA A 349 -30.41 63.49 4.35
N LEU A 350 -30.24 63.44 5.67
CA LEU A 350 -29.17 62.75 6.34
C LEU A 350 -29.40 61.23 6.43
N GLU A 351 -30.63 60.77 6.44
CA GLU A 351 -30.94 59.33 6.29
C GLU A 351 -30.47 58.84 4.93
N LEU A 352 -30.71 59.59 3.86
CA LEU A 352 -30.33 59.24 2.49
C LEU A 352 -28.84 59.43 2.22
N CYS A 353 -28.24 60.47 2.80
CA CYS A 353 -26.82 60.77 2.68
C CYS A 353 -26.26 61.27 4.02
N PRO A 354 -25.75 60.38 4.85
CA PRO A 354 -25.24 60.73 6.18
C PRO A 354 -24.16 61.80 6.20
N ASP A 355 -23.42 61.93 5.07
CA ASP A 355 -22.33 62.91 4.95
C ASP A 355 -22.70 64.23 4.27
N HIS A 356 -23.99 64.47 4.07
CA HIS A 356 -24.46 65.72 3.42
C HIS A 356 -24.16 66.96 4.28
N THR A 357 -23.12 67.69 3.94
CA THR A 357 -22.54 68.79 4.72
C THR A 357 -23.50 69.90 5.06
N VAL A 358 -24.36 70.28 4.09
CA VAL A 358 -25.33 71.36 4.24
C VAL A 358 -26.46 70.97 5.19
N ALA A 359 -26.97 69.76 5.08
CA ALA A 359 -27.98 69.21 5.99
C ALA A 359 -27.50 69.16 7.43
N LYS A 360 -26.27 68.60 7.66
CA LYS A 360 -25.65 68.60 8.96
C LYS A 360 -25.54 69.99 9.61
N ARG A 361 -25.04 70.93 8.83
CA ARG A 361 -24.84 72.31 9.34
C ARG A 361 -26.18 73.00 9.67
N ARG A 362 -27.18 72.87 8.80
CA ARG A 362 -28.52 73.48 8.98
C ARG A 362 -29.27 72.85 10.12
N LEU A 363 -29.29 71.55 10.22
CA LEU A 363 -29.93 70.83 11.33
C LEU A 363 -29.32 71.23 12.69
N LYS A 364 -28.00 71.29 12.76
CA LYS A 364 -27.30 71.78 13.99
C LYS A 364 -27.67 73.17 14.39
N LYS A 365 -27.98 74.08 13.41
CA LYS A 365 -28.38 75.44 13.66
C LYS A 365 -29.82 75.55 14.19
N LEU A 366 -30.73 74.70 13.68
CA LEU A 366 -32.15 74.72 14.05
C LEU A 366 -32.44 74.02 15.39
N LYS A 367 -31.58 73.08 15.82
CA LYS A 367 -31.69 72.39 17.11
C LYS A 367 -30.99 73.12 18.25
N LYS A 368 -30.28 74.24 17.97
CA LYS A 368 -29.80 75.19 18.95
C LYS A 368 -30.87 76.23 19.18
#